data_acba7d00280ecbd5882e10d0d2c3211b
#
_entry.id   acba7d00280ecbd5882e10d0d2c3211b
#
_cell.length_a   1.000
_cell.length_b   1.000
_cell.length_c   1.000
_cell.angle_alpha   90.00
_cell.angle_beta   90.00
_cell.angle_gamma   90.00
#
_symmetry.space_group_name_H-M   'P 1'
#
loop_
_entity.id
_entity.type
_entity.pdbx_description
1 polymer ?
#
loop_
_entity_poly.entity_id
_entity_poly.type
_entity_poly.pdbx_seq_one_letter_code
_entity_poly.pdbx_strand_id
1 'polypeptide(L)'
;MRFDSLDEGFKCSSYLTETLLDPQLGHAYESNKTAFNKTFNVEEDMWTWYETPNNRLRLARFGAGMSGVKNMSSPDAILAGYAWGELPEGSLVVDVGGGVGSQTLLLALHHPHLRFIVQDRESVMGDAVEVRVFNLPTSSNIWYVPRADNILDRSTGIRTCRVHSNLIA
;
A
#
# COMPACT_ATOMS: atom_id res chain seq x y z
N MET A 1 14.65 14.93 -9.20
CA MET A 1 13.61 14.37 -8.35
C MET A 1 14.27 13.89 -7.07
N ARG A 2 14.09 14.59 -5.97
CA ARG A 2 14.74 14.21 -4.70
C ARG A 2 13.84 13.17 -4.05
N PHE A 3 14.40 12.02 -3.74
CA PHE A 3 13.75 10.97 -2.95
C PHE A 3 13.70 11.42 -1.48
N ASP A 4 12.77 12.28 -1.15
CA ASP A 4 12.63 12.80 0.22
C ASP A 4 12.15 11.71 1.19
N SER A 5 11.58 10.61 0.69
CA SER A 5 11.29 9.42 1.50
C SER A 5 12.55 8.70 2.02
N LEU A 6 13.71 8.96 1.44
CA LEU A 6 14.99 8.46 1.95
C LEU A 6 15.39 9.13 3.27
N ASP A 7 14.85 10.30 3.61
CA ASP A 7 15.20 10.99 4.84
C ASP A 7 14.80 10.15 6.06
N GLU A 8 13.54 9.79 6.18
CA GLU A 8 13.05 8.97 7.28
C GLU A 8 13.62 7.54 7.22
N GLY A 9 13.58 6.90 6.07
CA GLY A 9 14.09 5.55 5.87
C GLY A 9 15.59 5.45 6.13
N PHE A 10 16.37 6.42 5.68
CA PHE A 10 17.82 6.45 5.91
C PHE A 10 18.17 6.64 7.38
N LYS A 11 17.47 7.53 8.09
CA LYS A 11 17.63 7.70 9.54
C LYS A 11 17.28 6.43 10.29
N CYS A 12 16.17 5.77 9.94
CA CYS A 12 15.78 4.50 10.55
C CYS A 12 16.81 3.39 10.30
N SER A 13 17.42 3.37 9.12
CA SER A 13 18.45 2.38 8.78
C SER A 13 19.68 2.48 9.69
N SER A 14 20.03 3.68 10.16
CA SER A 14 21.15 3.86 11.07
C SER A 14 20.92 3.22 12.47
N TYR A 15 19.66 3.04 12.86
CA TYR A 15 19.28 2.40 14.13
C TYR A 15 18.86 0.93 13.96
N LEU A 16 18.91 0.39 12.75
CA LEU A 16 18.39 -0.95 12.47
C LEU A 16 19.14 -2.03 13.26
N THR A 17 20.48 -1.99 13.27
CA THR A 17 21.30 -2.98 13.99
C THR A 17 21.00 -2.95 15.48
N GLU A 18 20.94 -1.77 16.08
CA GLU A 18 20.65 -1.63 17.50
C GLU A 18 19.23 -2.11 17.85
N THR A 19 18.27 -1.88 16.95
CA THR A 19 16.90 -2.34 17.14
C THR A 19 16.81 -3.87 17.08
N LEU A 20 17.47 -4.50 16.11
CA LEU A 20 17.47 -5.96 15.95
C LEU A 20 18.19 -6.69 17.07
N LEU A 21 19.22 -6.07 17.65
CA LEU A 21 19.98 -6.65 18.77
C LEU A 21 19.37 -6.33 20.14
N ASP A 22 18.39 -5.45 20.21
CA ASP A 22 17.69 -5.12 21.45
C ASP A 22 16.81 -6.31 21.89
N PRO A 23 16.95 -6.83 23.13
CA PRO A 23 16.18 -7.97 23.59
C PRO A 23 14.66 -7.76 23.62
N GLN A 24 14.19 -6.50 23.70
CA GLN A 24 12.78 -6.16 23.74
C GLN A 24 12.22 -5.82 22.34
N LEU A 25 13.03 -5.22 21.49
CA LEU A 25 12.59 -4.76 20.16
C LEU A 25 12.88 -5.79 19.08
N GLY A 26 13.99 -6.53 19.16
CA GLY A 26 14.42 -7.45 18.11
C GLY A 26 13.47 -8.61 17.83
N HIS A 27 12.59 -8.94 18.77
CA HIS A 27 11.56 -9.97 18.65
C HIS A 27 10.12 -9.44 18.74
N ALA A 28 9.97 -8.11 18.74
CA ALA A 28 8.65 -7.47 18.81
C ALA A 28 7.92 -7.57 17.47
N TYR A 29 6.61 -7.81 17.52
CA TYR A 29 5.72 -7.84 16.36
C TYR A 29 4.79 -6.62 16.29
N GLU A 30 4.83 -5.77 17.28
CA GLU A 30 4.02 -4.57 17.38
C GLU A 30 4.52 -3.51 16.38
N SER A 31 3.59 -2.88 15.68
CA SER A 31 3.89 -1.87 14.64
C SER A 31 4.61 -0.62 15.17
N ASN A 32 4.59 -0.42 16.47
CA ASN A 32 5.21 0.70 17.17
C ASN A 32 6.49 0.32 17.95
N LYS A 33 7.08 -0.85 17.68
CA LYS A 33 8.35 -1.29 18.26
C LYS A 33 9.40 -1.55 17.18
N THR A 34 9.73 -0.51 16.46
CA THR A 34 10.55 -0.58 15.25
C THR A 34 11.75 0.37 15.32
N ALA A 35 12.66 0.27 14.36
CA ALA A 35 13.74 1.23 14.19
C ALA A 35 13.22 2.66 13.98
N PHE A 36 12.02 2.83 13.41
CA PHE A 36 11.36 4.12 13.29
C PHE A 36 11.09 4.76 14.66
N ASN A 37 10.49 3.99 15.57
CA ASN A 37 10.19 4.46 16.93
C ASN A 37 11.44 4.85 17.70
N LYS A 38 12.50 4.07 17.56
CA LYS A 38 13.80 4.37 18.18
C LYS A 38 14.41 5.64 17.59
N THR A 39 14.34 5.82 16.27
CA THR A 39 14.92 6.98 15.57
C THR A 39 14.24 8.29 15.93
N PHE A 40 12.91 8.29 15.94
CA PHE A 40 12.11 9.50 16.15
C PHE A 40 11.68 9.70 17.59
N ASN A 41 11.99 8.74 18.46
CA ASN A 41 11.60 8.73 19.89
C ASN A 41 10.10 8.96 20.07
N VAL A 42 9.29 8.14 19.39
CA VAL A 42 7.82 8.20 19.37
C VAL A 42 7.21 6.86 19.76
N GLU A 43 6.04 6.90 20.39
CA GLU A 43 5.35 5.69 20.86
C GLU A 43 4.30 5.19 19.87
N GLU A 44 3.76 6.07 19.02
CA GLU A 44 2.81 5.73 17.98
C GLU A 44 3.48 5.01 16.80
N ASP A 45 2.72 4.23 16.04
CA ASP A 45 3.20 3.65 14.80
C ASP A 45 3.48 4.74 13.73
N MET A 46 4.29 4.38 12.74
CA MET A 46 4.74 5.30 11.69
C MET A 46 3.58 6.00 10.97
N TRP A 47 2.49 5.30 10.72
CA TRP A 47 1.37 5.86 9.97
C TRP A 47 0.59 6.87 10.80
N THR A 48 0.32 6.55 12.06
CA THR A 48 -0.30 7.46 13.01
C THR A 48 0.55 8.72 13.18
N TRP A 49 1.87 8.55 13.27
CA TRP A 49 2.80 9.68 13.34
C TRP A 49 2.75 10.57 12.09
N TYR A 50 2.72 9.99 10.88
CA TYR A 50 2.62 10.75 9.63
C TYR A 50 1.31 11.56 9.54
N GLU A 51 0.22 11.04 10.09
CA GLU A 51 -1.10 11.69 10.05
C GLU A 51 -1.24 12.86 11.05
N THR A 52 -0.26 13.03 11.94
CA THR A 52 -0.27 14.19 12.84
C THR A 52 -0.12 15.51 12.06
N PRO A 53 -0.72 16.62 12.54
CA PRO A 53 -0.66 17.91 11.85
C PRO A 53 0.76 18.38 11.53
N ASN A 54 1.72 18.10 12.40
CA ASN A 54 3.12 18.51 12.26
C ASN A 54 3.87 17.73 11.17
N ASN A 55 3.36 16.57 10.76
CA ASN A 55 4.01 15.68 9.82
C ASN A 55 3.33 15.60 8.45
N ARG A 56 2.32 16.43 8.18
CA ARG A 56 1.60 16.46 6.90
C ARG A 56 2.50 16.63 5.68
N LEU A 57 3.52 17.47 5.77
CA LEU A 57 4.49 17.64 4.68
C LEU A 57 5.34 16.38 4.47
N ARG A 58 5.64 15.64 5.53
CA ARG A 58 6.36 14.36 5.44
C ARG A 58 5.51 13.29 4.80
N LEU A 59 4.23 13.20 5.18
CA LEU A 59 3.27 12.30 4.54
C LEU A 59 3.13 12.59 3.05
N ALA A 60 2.99 13.85 2.66
CA ALA A 60 2.93 14.25 1.25
C ALA A 60 4.20 13.88 0.47
N ARG A 61 5.38 14.07 1.08
CA ARG A 61 6.66 13.64 0.49
C ARG A 61 6.75 12.12 0.33
N PHE A 62 6.29 11.37 1.34
CA PHE A 62 6.22 9.91 1.27
C PHE A 62 5.36 9.46 0.10
N GLY A 63 4.15 10.01 -0.06
CA GLY A 63 3.27 9.72 -1.20
C GLY A 63 3.91 10.05 -2.56
N ALA A 64 4.58 11.21 -2.66
CA ALA A 64 5.32 11.59 -3.86
C ALA A 64 6.50 10.63 -4.15
N GLY A 65 7.19 10.17 -3.11
CA GLY A 65 8.25 9.17 -3.20
C GLY A 65 7.74 7.83 -3.72
N MET A 66 6.62 7.34 -3.20
CA MET A 66 5.98 6.09 -3.64
C MET A 66 5.53 6.16 -5.10
N SER A 67 5.02 7.31 -5.53
CA SER A 67 4.71 7.55 -6.95
C SER A 67 5.96 7.51 -7.84
N GLY A 68 7.10 7.94 -7.31
CA GLY A 68 8.39 7.85 -8.00
C GLY A 68 8.90 6.42 -8.13
N VAL A 69 8.79 5.61 -7.08
CA VAL A 69 9.17 4.19 -7.08
C VAL A 69 8.38 3.41 -8.13
N LYS A 70 7.09 3.70 -8.29
CA LYS A 70 6.26 3.11 -9.34
C LYS A 70 6.87 3.26 -10.73
N ASN A 71 7.51 4.39 -11.03
CA ASN A 71 8.13 4.65 -12.33
C ASN A 71 9.45 3.88 -12.55
N MET A 72 9.99 3.24 -11.51
CA MET A 72 11.20 2.41 -11.59
C MET A 72 10.90 0.94 -11.92
N SER A 73 9.67 0.51 -11.72
CA SER A 73 9.23 -0.84 -12.04
C SER A 73 8.67 -0.90 -13.46
N SER A 74 8.90 -2.01 -14.17
CA SER A 74 8.21 -2.24 -15.44
C SER A 74 6.70 -2.25 -15.20
N PRO A 75 5.92 -1.48 -15.96
CA PRO A 75 4.46 -1.55 -15.88
C PRO A 75 3.92 -2.99 -16.07
N ASP A 76 4.63 -3.79 -16.87
CA ASP A 76 4.23 -5.15 -17.20
C ASP A 76 4.55 -6.17 -16.11
N ALA A 77 5.33 -5.81 -15.10
CA ALA A 77 5.74 -6.74 -14.05
C ALA A 77 4.54 -7.35 -13.32
N ILE A 78 3.52 -6.57 -13.00
CA ILE A 78 2.32 -7.09 -12.35
C ILE A 78 1.47 -7.93 -13.32
N LEU A 79 1.42 -7.57 -14.59
CA LEU A 79 0.68 -8.32 -15.60
C LEU A 79 1.28 -9.69 -15.84
N ALA A 80 2.63 -9.79 -15.84
CA ALA A 80 3.36 -11.04 -16.02
C ALA A 80 3.50 -11.87 -14.74
N GLY A 81 3.35 -11.25 -13.56
CA GLY A 81 3.64 -11.86 -12.27
C GLY A 81 2.65 -12.93 -11.82
N TYR A 82 1.50 -13.05 -12.48
CA TYR A 82 0.46 -14.02 -12.16
C TYR A 82 -0.39 -14.33 -13.39
N ALA A 83 -1.01 -15.51 -13.43
CA ALA A 83 -1.89 -15.94 -14.52
C ALA A 83 -3.31 -15.34 -14.41
N TRP A 84 -3.40 -14.01 -14.45
CA TRP A 84 -4.64 -13.26 -14.26
C TRP A 84 -5.75 -13.66 -15.24
N GLY A 85 -5.37 -13.98 -16.48
CA GLY A 85 -6.30 -14.36 -17.54
C GLY A 85 -6.95 -15.73 -17.33
N GLU A 86 -6.38 -16.58 -16.46
CA GLU A 86 -6.92 -17.91 -16.14
C GLU A 86 -7.94 -17.88 -15.00
N LEU A 87 -8.07 -16.73 -14.33
CA LEU A 87 -9.07 -16.60 -13.29
C LEU A 87 -10.48 -16.60 -13.89
N PRO A 88 -11.45 -17.30 -13.27
CA PRO A 88 -12.83 -17.30 -13.73
C PRO A 88 -13.43 -15.91 -13.84
N GLU A 89 -14.38 -15.73 -14.78
CA GLU A 89 -15.14 -14.48 -14.91
C GLU A 89 -15.79 -14.09 -13.57
N GLY A 90 -15.71 -12.80 -13.22
CA GLY A 90 -16.23 -12.24 -11.97
C GLY A 90 -15.38 -12.55 -10.74
N SER A 91 -14.22 -13.19 -10.88
CA SER A 91 -13.28 -13.38 -9.75
C SER A 91 -12.89 -12.04 -9.14
N LEU A 92 -12.83 -12.01 -7.81
CA LEU A 92 -12.52 -10.80 -7.06
C LEU A 92 -11.04 -10.77 -6.65
N VAL A 93 -10.36 -9.71 -7.01
CA VAL A 93 -8.98 -9.38 -6.61
C VAL A 93 -9.03 -8.25 -5.59
N VAL A 94 -8.37 -8.42 -4.46
CA VAL A 94 -8.29 -7.40 -3.41
C VAL A 94 -6.85 -6.92 -3.27
N ASP A 95 -6.64 -5.64 -3.54
CA ASP A 95 -5.36 -4.93 -3.42
C ASP A 95 -5.30 -4.24 -2.06
N VAL A 96 -4.58 -4.87 -1.12
CA VAL A 96 -4.45 -4.40 0.26
C VAL A 96 -3.23 -3.50 0.41
N GLY A 97 -3.43 -2.24 0.78
CA GLY A 97 -2.40 -1.21 0.76
C GLY A 97 -2.15 -0.67 -0.64
N GLY A 98 -3.17 -0.75 -1.51
CA GLY A 98 -3.06 -0.41 -2.93
C GLY A 98 -2.91 1.09 -3.23
N GLY A 99 -2.89 1.94 -2.22
CA GLY A 99 -2.79 3.38 -2.39
C GLY A 99 -3.94 3.92 -3.24
N VAL A 100 -3.62 4.71 -4.24
CA VAL A 100 -4.59 5.23 -5.22
C VAL A 100 -5.02 4.19 -6.28
N GLY A 101 -4.60 2.92 -6.14
CA GLY A 101 -5.03 1.83 -7.00
C GLY A 101 -4.38 1.78 -8.38
N SER A 102 -3.19 2.32 -8.52
CA SER A 102 -2.53 2.42 -9.84
C SER A 102 -2.24 1.07 -10.48
N GLN A 103 -1.84 0.07 -9.70
CA GLN A 103 -1.57 -1.29 -10.18
C GLN A 103 -2.88 -2.01 -10.48
N THR A 104 -3.86 -1.86 -9.61
CA THR A 104 -5.21 -2.39 -9.80
C THR A 104 -5.84 -1.83 -11.07
N LEU A 105 -5.67 -0.54 -11.36
CA LEU A 105 -6.15 0.07 -12.60
C LEU A 105 -5.53 -0.59 -13.84
N LEU A 106 -4.22 -0.83 -13.80
CA LEU A 106 -3.52 -1.50 -14.89
C LEU A 106 -4.08 -2.92 -15.12
N LEU A 107 -4.28 -3.68 -14.05
CA LEU A 107 -4.91 -5.01 -14.12
C LEU A 107 -6.33 -4.95 -14.68
N ALA A 108 -7.14 -4.01 -14.22
CA ALA A 108 -8.54 -3.88 -14.67
C ALA A 108 -8.66 -3.55 -16.16
N LEU A 109 -7.74 -2.76 -16.69
CA LEU A 109 -7.69 -2.45 -18.12
C LEU A 109 -7.35 -3.68 -18.98
N HIS A 110 -6.49 -4.58 -18.47
CA HIS A 110 -6.07 -5.78 -19.20
C HIS A 110 -6.96 -7.01 -18.93
N HIS A 111 -7.66 -7.02 -17.80
CA HIS A 111 -8.50 -8.14 -17.35
C HIS A 111 -9.90 -7.67 -16.97
N PRO A 112 -10.72 -7.18 -17.94
CA PRO A 112 -12.04 -6.61 -17.66
C PRO A 112 -13.06 -7.63 -17.13
N HIS A 113 -12.77 -8.93 -17.26
CA HIS A 113 -13.58 -10.01 -16.70
C HIS A 113 -13.43 -10.16 -15.18
N LEU A 114 -12.43 -9.52 -14.59
CA LEU A 114 -12.18 -9.55 -13.13
C LEU A 114 -12.86 -8.36 -12.44
N ARG A 115 -13.06 -8.53 -11.13
CA ARG A 115 -13.55 -7.49 -10.22
C ARG A 115 -12.43 -7.12 -9.26
N PHE A 116 -12.36 -5.86 -8.84
CA PHE A 116 -11.27 -5.38 -8.01
C PHE A 116 -11.76 -4.59 -6.81
N ILE A 117 -11.10 -4.75 -5.69
CA ILE A 117 -11.23 -3.88 -4.51
C ILE A 117 -9.84 -3.35 -4.17
N VAL A 118 -9.72 -2.04 -4.05
CA VAL A 118 -8.54 -1.38 -3.49
C VAL A 118 -8.84 -1.00 -2.06
N GLN A 119 -7.97 -1.40 -1.14
CA GLN A 119 -8.08 -1.09 0.27
C GLN A 119 -6.84 -0.35 0.73
N ASP A 120 -7.06 0.78 1.37
CA ASP A 120 -6.00 1.52 2.03
C ASP A 120 -6.57 2.30 3.23
N ARG A 121 -5.75 3.10 3.88
CA ARG A 121 -6.17 3.99 4.97
C ARG A 121 -7.16 5.02 4.43
N GLU A 122 -8.08 5.46 5.29
CA GLU A 122 -9.11 6.43 4.92
C GLU A 122 -8.50 7.73 4.37
N SER A 123 -7.38 8.16 4.94
CA SER A 123 -6.63 9.34 4.50
C SER A 123 -6.13 9.26 3.05
N VAL A 124 -5.92 8.04 2.53
CA VAL A 124 -5.47 7.79 1.14
C VAL A 124 -6.65 7.67 0.19
N MET A 125 -7.80 7.22 0.69
CA MET A 125 -8.99 6.95 -0.14
C MET A 125 -9.57 8.22 -0.78
N GLY A 126 -9.45 9.38 -0.15
CA GLY A 126 -9.85 10.66 -0.74
C GLY A 126 -9.14 10.91 -2.08
N ASP A 127 -7.82 10.79 -2.09
CA ASP A 127 -6.99 10.96 -3.29
C ASP A 127 -7.28 9.89 -4.34
N ALA A 128 -7.57 8.65 -3.91
CA ALA A 128 -7.91 7.55 -4.81
C ALA A 128 -9.21 7.81 -5.60
N VAL A 129 -10.21 8.40 -4.97
CA VAL A 129 -11.48 8.75 -5.62
C VAL A 129 -11.28 9.80 -6.70
N GLU A 130 -10.45 10.81 -6.46
CA GLU A 130 -10.13 11.83 -7.47
C GLU A 130 -9.42 11.21 -8.69
N VAL A 131 -8.43 10.36 -8.48
CA VAL A 131 -7.71 9.67 -9.58
C VAL A 131 -8.66 8.81 -10.41
N ARG A 132 -9.65 8.17 -9.80
CA ARG A 132 -10.66 7.36 -10.47
C ARG A 132 -11.52 8.17 -11.44
N VAL A 133 -11.97 9.36 -11.03
CA VAL A 133 -12.86 10.20 -11.84
C VAL A 133 -12.20 10.61 -13.17
N PHE A 134 -10.88 10.76 -13.19
CA PHE A 134 -10.16 11.20 -14.39
C PHE A 134 -9.70 10.08 -15.32
N ASN A 135 -9.59 8.83 -14.86
CA ASN A 135 -8.85 7.79 -15.58
C ASN A 135 -9.66 6.54 -15.95
N LEU A 136 -10.91 6.41 -15.52
CA LEU A 136 -11.70 5.20 -15.78
C LEU A 136 -12.98 5.46 -16.56
N PRO A 137 -13.36 4.55 -17.50
CA PRO A 137 -14.70 4.49 -18.01
C PRO A 137 -15.71 4.27 -16.86
N THR A 138 -16.90 4.82 -16.98
CA THR A 138 -17.99 4.72 -16.00
C THR A 138 -18.43 3.28 -15.64
N SER A 139 -17.93 2.29 -16.37
CA SER A 139 -18.22 0.86 -16.18
C SER A 139 -17.11 0.08 -15.44
N SER A 140 -16.18 0.76 -14.76
CA SER A 140 -15.06 0.05 -14.12
C SER A 140 -15.50 -0.82 -12.97
N ASN A 141 -15.02 -2.06 -12.96
CA ASN A 141 -15.24 -3.06 -11.91
C ASN A 141 -14.30 -2.87 -10.70
N ILE A 142 -14.00 -1.62 -10.34
CA ILE A 142 -13.09 -1.27 -9.23
C ILE A 142 -13.87 -0.57 -8.13
N TRP A 143 -13.73 -1.06 -6.91
CA TRP A 143 -14.26 -0.46 -5.69
C TRP A 143 -13.12 -0.03 -4.77
N TYR A 144 -13.26 1.15 -4.18
CA TYR A 144 -12.36 1.66 -3.15
C TYR A 144 -13.05 1.51 -1.80
N VAL A 145 -12.38 0.83 -0.87
CA VAL A 145 -12.94 0.54 0.46
C VAL A 145 -11.90 0.93 1.51
N PRO A 146 -12.24 1.78 2.49
CA PRO A 146 -11.40 2.02 3.64
C PRO A 146 -11.08 0.69 4.32
N ARG A 147 -9.87 0.54 4.83
CA ARG A 147 -9.47 -0.65 5.59
C ARG A 147 -10.33 -0.72 6.85
N ALA A 148 -11.33 -1.58 6.83
CA ALA A 148 -11.97 -2.03 8.06
C ALA A 148 -11.10 -3.12 8.68
N ASP A 149 -10.93 -3.10 9.99
CA ASP A 149 -10.12 -4.07 10.74
C ASP A 149 -10.61 -5.53 10.65
N ASN A 150 -11.69 -5.78 9.93
CA ASN A 150 -12.35 -7.07 9.77
C ASN A 150 -12.74 -7.38 8.32
N ILE A 151 -11.79 -7.77 7.47
CA ILE A 151 -12.10 -8.26 6.10
C ILE A 151 -12.21 -9.79 6.06
N LEU A 152 -12.54 -10.42 7.13
CA LEU A 152 -12.92 -11.83 7.14
C LEU A 152 -14.42 -11.97 7.37
N ASP A 153 -15.23 -11.32 6.54
CA ASP A 153 -16.63 -11.76 6.44
C ASP A 153 -16.65 -13.06 5.62
N ARG A 154 -16.72 -14.17 6.34
CA ARG A 154 -16.81 -15.52 5.79
C ARG A 154 -18.12 -15.77 5.03
N SER A 155 -19.06 -14.81 5.05
CA SER A 155 -20.39 -14.97 4.43
C SER A 155 -20.40 -14.71 2.93
N THR A 156 -19.38 -14.05 2.36
CA THR A 156 -19.38 -13.61 0.97
C THR A 156 -18.68 -14.55 -0.01
N GLY A 157 -18.09 -15.65 0.46
CA GLY A 157 -17.37 -16.61 -0.41
C GLY A 157 -16.16 -16.04 -1.17
N ILE A 158 -15.62 -14.93 -0.71
CA ILE A 158 -14.51 -14.21 -1.35
C ILE A 158 -13.22 -15.01 -1.20
N ARG A 159 -12.71 -15.55 -2.30
CA ARG A 159 -11.33 -16.05 -2.37
C ARG A 159 -10.42 -14.84 -2.56
N THR A 160 -9.77 -14.40 -1.49
CA THR A 160 -8.81 -13.30 -1.56
C THR A 160 -7.49 -13.81 -2.13
N CYS A 161 -7.07 -13.27 -3.27
CA CYS A 161 -5.69 -13.31 -3.68
C CYS A 161 -5.01 -12.07 -3.08
N ARG A 162 -4.15 -12.27 -2.08
CA ARG A 162 -3.39 -11.17 -1.47
C ARG A 162 -2.22 -10.84 -2.40
N VAL A 163 -2.36 -9.79 -3.19
CA VAL A 163 -1.23 -9.21 -3.90
C VAL A 163 -0.47 -8.34 -2.91
N HIS A 164 0.64 -8.85 -2.38
CA HIS A 164 1.55 -8.02 -1.61
C HIS A 164 2.25 -7.06 -2.58
N SER A 165 2.15 -5.76 -2.32
CA SER A 165 2.93 -4.72 -2.99
C SER A 165 4.46 -4.85 -2.77
N ASN A 166 4.91 -5.90 -2.11
CA ASN A 166 6.30 -6.19 -1.78
C ASN A 166 6.99 -7.18 -2.73
N LEU A 167 6.52 -7.33 -3.97
CA LEU A 167 7.30 -7.99 -5.03
C LEU A 167 8.21 -6.96 -5.71
N ILE A 168 9.08 -6.32 -4.93
CA ILE A 168 10.29 -5.65 -5.43
C ILE A 168 11.44 -6.18 -4.57
N ALA A 169 12.07 -7.23 -5.06
CA ALA A 169 13.45 -7.55 -4.77
C ALA A 169 14.27 -7.26 -6.03
#